data_77ebb85f2ebc014b9d5c2ac68cd3d704
#
_entry.id   77ebb85f2ebc014b9d5c2ac68cd3d704
#
_cell.length_a   1.000
_cell.length_b   1.000
_cell.length_c   1.000
_cell.angle_alpha   90.00
_cell.angle_beta   90.00
_cell.angle_gamma   90.00
#
_symmetry.space_group_name_H-M   'P 1'
#
loop_
_entity.id
_entity.type
_entity.pdbx_description
1 polymer ?
#
loop_
_entity_poly.entity_id
_entity_poly.type
_entity_poly.pdbx_seq_one_letter_code
_entity_poly.pdbx_strand_id
1 'polypeptide(L)'
;MDLRQLGTALAAFAVLSPTHLPIHFVQIFLVVGEKKQVTFQELMGELNLTNSAISRSVMAMGETHRKGKPGFELLETFKDPAEGRRFLVRLSPKGRALYRSIQSI
;
A
#
# COMPACT_ATOMS: atom_id res chain seq x y z
N MET A 1 17.40 8.02 8.26
CA MET A 1 16.54 9.06 7.62
C MET A 1 16.33 10.21 8.59
N ASP A 2 16.68 11.42 8.18
CA ASP A 2 16.38 12.59 9.02
C ASP A 2 14.96 13.11 8.76
N LEU A 3 14.51 14.09 9.56
CA LEU A 3 13.14 14.59 9.46
C LEU A 3 12.85 15.30 8.15
N ARG A 4 13.85 15.91 7.53
CA ARG A 4 13.70 16.54 6.22
C ARG A 4 13.45 15.48 5.15
N GLN A 5 14.20 14.39 5.20
CA GLN A 5 14.01 13.28 4.27
C GLN A 5 12.63 12.65 4.45
N LEU A 6 12.17 12.51 5.69
CA LEU A 6 10.83 12.01 5.97
C LEU A 6 9.76 12.93 5.36
N GLY A 7 9.91 14.24 5.51
CA GLY A 7 8.99 15.20 4.91
C GLY A 7 8.96 15.09 3.38
N THR A 8 10.12 14.92 2.75
CA THR A 8 10.21 14.73 1.30
C THR A 8 9.53 13.45 0.86
N ALA A 9 9.70 12.36 1.61
CA ALA A 9 9.03 11.09 1.33
C ALA A 9 7.51 11.21 1.44
N LEU A 10 7.03 11.88 2.49
CA LEU A 10 5.59 12.09 2.67
C LEU A 10 4.99 12.96 1.57
N ALA A 11 5.74 13.94 1.06
CA ALA A 11 5.29 14.77 -0.05
C ALA A 11 5.02 13.95 -1.32
N ALA A 12 5.77 12.87 -1.53
CA ALA A 12 5.55 11.98 -2.66
C ALA A 12 4.17 11.30 -2.60
N PHE A 13 3.68 11.01 -1.38
CA PHE A 13 2.34 10.47 -1.18
C PHE A 13 1.26 11.55 -1.29
N ALA A 14 1.56 12.76 -0.85
CA ALA A 14 0.59 13.86 -0.89
C ALA A 14 0.13 14.20 -2.30
N VAL A 15 0.93 13.90 -3.31
CA VAL A 15 0.56 14.09 -4.72
C VAL A 15 -0.63 13.21 -5.11
N LEU A 16 -0.78 12.05 -4.46
CA LEU A 16 -1.87 11.10 -4.76
C LEU A 16 -3.24 11.65 -4.34
N SER A 17 -3.27 12.39 -3.24
CA SER A 17 -4.49 13.01 -2.75
C SER A 17 -4.12 14.29 -1.99
N PRO A 18 -4.27 15.46 -2.59
CA PRO A 18 -3.78 16.70 -2.00
C PRO A 18 -4.51 17.12 -0.73
N THR A 19 -5.72 16.61 -0.50
CA THR A 19 -6.54 17.03 0.65
C THR A 19 -6.56 16.01 1.78
N HIS A 20 -6.39 14.72 1.47
CA HIS A 20 -6.52 13.69 2.49
C HIS A 20 -5.96 12.36 2.00
N LEU A 21 -5.07 11.79 2.80
CA LEU A 21 -4.58 10.42 2.60
C LEU A 21 -4.40 9.80 3.99
N PRO A 22 -5.16 8.77 4.35
CA PRO A 22 -4.98 8.13 5.66
C PRO A 22 -3.55 7.62 5.83
N ILE A 23 -2.99 7.84 7.02
CA ILE A 23 -1.60 7.45 7.30
C ILE A 23 -1.39 5.95 7.14
N HIS A 24 -2.39 5.14 7.43
CA HIS A 24 -2.24 3.70 7.30
C HIS A 24 -2.09 3.23 5.84
N PHE A 25 -2.49 4.03 4.86
CA PHE A 25 -2.19 3.74 3.45
C PHE A 25 -0.67 3.73 3.23
N VAL A 26 0.01 4.74 3.77
CA VAL A 26 1.47 4.85 3.69
C VAL A 26 2.13 3.67 4.40
N GLN A 27 1.64 3.34 5.59
CA GLN A 27 2.17 2.22 6.37
C GLN A 27 2.03 0.89 5.63
N ILE A 28 0.86 0.62 5.06
CA ILE A 28 0.61 -0.61 4.30
C ILE A 28 1.55 -0.67 3.09
N PHE A 29 1.65 0.43 2.35
CA PHE A 29 2.52 0.52 1.18
C PHE A 29 3.97 0.16 1.51
N LEU A 30 4.49 0.72 2.61
CA LEU A 30 5.87 0.50 3.02
C LEU A 30 6.11 -0.95 3.47
N VAL A 31 5.16 -1.55 4.19
CA VAL A 31 5.28 -2.96 4.60
C VAL A 31 5.27 -3.88 3.37
N VAL A 32 4.37 -3.64 2.43
CA VAL A 32 4.29 -4.45 1.21
C VAL A 32 5.58 -4.32 0.40
N GLY A 33 6.11 -3.12 0.27
CA GLY A 33 7.36 -2.90 -0.45
C GLY A 33 8.55 -3.60 0.19
N GLU A 34 8.63 -3.56 1.51
CA GLU A 34 9.71 -4.22 2.26
C GLU A 34 9.65 -5.74 2.14
N LYS A 35 8.47 -6.32 2.32
CA LYS A 35 8.29 -7.78 2.35
C LYS A 35 8.11 -8.39 0.96
N LYS A 36 7.92 -7.60 -0.07
CA LYS A 36 7.69 -7.99 -1.47
C LYS A 36 6.27 -8.48 -1.72
N GLN A 37 5.75 -9.36 -0.88
CA GLN A 37 4.36 -9.79 -0.90
C GLN A 37 3.94 -10.17 0.51
N VAL A 38 2.68 -9.93 0.83
CA VAL A 38 2.12 -10.19 2.18
C VAL A 38 0.68 -10.64 2.06
N THR A 39 0.22 -11.35 3.10
CA THR A 39 -1.20 -11.65 3.27
C THR A 39 -1.89 -10.51 4.01
N PHE A 40 -3.22 -10.47 3.92
CA PHE A 40 -4.02 -9.53 4.73
C PHE A 40 -3.77 -9.76 6.22
N GLN A 41 -3.65 -11.01 6.62
CA GLN A 41 -3.42 -11.38 8.01
C GLN A 41 -2.08 -10.86 8.53
N GLU A 42 -1.04 -10.93 7.69
CA GLU A 42 0.27 -10.36 8.03
C GLU A 42 0.19 -8.84 8.20
N LEU A 43 -0.55 -8.15 7.34
CA LEU A 43 -0.76 -6.70 7.45
C LEU A 43 -1.51 -6.34 8.73
N MET A 44 -2.54 -7.12 9.08
CA MET A 44 -3.30 -6.91 10.32
C MET A 44 -2.39 -7.01 11.54
N GLY A 45 -1.55 -8.04 11.59
CA GLY A 45 -0.63 -8.24 12.71
C GLY A 45 0.47 -7.19 12.77
N GLU A 46 1.05 -6.85 11.64
CA GLU A 46 2.15 -5.88 11.56
C GLU A 46 1.71 -4.47 11.96
N LEU A 47 0.51 -4.08 11.56
CA LEU A 47 0.03 -2.71 11.74
C LEU A 47 -1.03 -2.57 12.82
N ASN A 48 -1.45 -3.69 13.43
CA ASN A 48 -2.50 -3.71 14.43
C ASN A 48 -3.79 -3.04 13.91
N LEU A 49 -4.19 -3.41 12.71
CA LEU A 49 -5.40 -2.93 12.07
C LEU A 49 -6.38 -4.10 11.87
N THR A 50 -7.67 -3.77 11.78
CA THR A 50 -8.71 -4.77 11.53
C THR A 50 -8.68 -5.23 10.08
N ASN A 51 -9.27 -6.39 9.83
CA ASN A 51 -9.42 -6.89 8.45
C ASN A 51 -10.19 -5.90 7.58
N SER A 52 -11.23 -5.26 8.12
CA SER A 52 -12.00 -4.25 7.39
C SER A 52 -11.15 -3.06 6.98
N ALA A 53 -10.31 -2.56 7.89
CA ALA A 53 -9.43 -1.44 7.60
C ALA A 53 -8.40 -1.80 6.52
N ILE A 54 -7.77 -2.98 6.65
CA ILE A 54 -6.81 -3.46 5.66
C ILE A 54 -7.48 -3.64 4.29
N SER A 55 -8.63 -4.30 4.27
CA SER A 55 -9.34 -4.58 3.02
C SER A 55 -9.72 -3.30 2.27
N ARG A 56 -10.29 -2.32 2.98
CA ARG A 56 -10.66 -1.04 2.37
C ARG A 56 -9.45 -0.27 1.86
N SER A 57 -8.36 -0.29 2.62
CA SER A 57 -7.14 0.41 2.25
C SER A 57 -6.48 -0.22 1.02
N VAL A 58 -6.41 -1.54 0.99
CA VAL A 58 -5.85 -2.28 -0.15
C VAL A 58 -6.68 -2.02 -1.42
N MET A 59 -8.01 -2.02 -1.30
CA MET A 59 -8.87 -1.69 -2.44
C MET A 59 -8.67 -0.27 -2.94
N ALA A 60 -8.57 0.69 -2.04
CA ALA A 60 -8.37 2.10 -2.41
C ALA A 60 -7.01 2.31 -3.09
N MET A 61 -6.00 1.55 -2.70
CA MET A 61 -4.66 1.63 -3.29
C MET A 61 -4.47 0.70 -4.49
N GLY A 62 -5.47 -0.12 -4.81
CA GLY A 62 -5.45 -1.03 -5.95
C GLY A 62 -5.91 -0.36 -7.23
N GLU A 63 -6.25 -1.19 -8.21
CA GLU A 63 -6.68 -0.73 -9.54
C GLU A 63 -8.04 -0.04 -9.50
N THR A 64 -8.98 -0.57 -8.71
CA THR A 64 -10.34 -0.05 -8.66
C THR A 64 -10.77 0.18 -7.22
N HIS A 65 -11.25 1.38 -6.96
CA HIS A 65 -11.83 1.70 -5.66
C HIS A 65 -13.21 1.05 -5.51
N ARG A 66 -13.62 0.83 -4.26
CA ARG A 66 -14.87 0.20 -3.83
C ARG A 66 -16.14 0.76 -4.49
N LYS A 67 -16.16 2.03 -4.91
CA LYS A 67 -17.29 2.68 -5.57
C LYS A 67 -17.17 2.74 -7.09
N GLY A 68 -16.36 1.89 -7.67
CA GLY A 68 -16.11 1.90 -9.10
C GLY A 68 -15.20 3.02 -9.59
N LYS A 69 -14.66 3.82 -8.67
CA LYS A 69 -13.69 4.87 -9.01
C LYS A 69 -12.30 4.27 -9.16
N PRO A 70 -11.44 4.85 -9.99
CA PRO A 70 -10.05 4.39 -10.07
C PRO A 70 -9.37 4.51 -8.70
N GLY A 71 -8.64 3.48 -8.31
CA GLY A 71 -7.78 3.54 -7.14
C GLY A 71 -6.45 4.21 -7.46
N PHE A 72 -5.53 4.23 -6.50
CA PHE A 72 -4.21 4.81 -6.72
C PHE A 72 -3.29 3.93 -7.57
N GLU A 73 -3.68 2.69 -7.81
CA GLU A 73 -2.92 1.72 -8.63
C GLU A 73 -1.52 1.43 -8.11
N LEU A 74 -1.34 1.47 -6.79
CA LEU A 74 -0.05 1.21 -6.16
C LEU A 74 0.13 -0.24 -5.73
N LEU A 75 -0.98 -0.97 -5.54
CA LEU A 75 -0.99 -2.35 -5.08
C LEU A 75 -1.73 -3.25 -6.07
N GLU A 76 -1.34 -4.52 -6.07
CA GLU A 76 -2.03 -5.59 -6.77
C GLU A 76 -2.36 -6.69 -5.77
N THR A 77 -3.55 -7.28 -5.90
CA THR A 77 -3.92 -8.46 -5.14
C THR A 77 -4.03 -9.65 -6.09
N PHE A 78 -3.61 -10.81 -5.62
CA PHE A 78 -3.67 -12.04 -6.40
C PHE A 78 -3.86 -13.23 -5.48
N LYS A 79 -4.43 -14.32 -6.00
CA LYS A 79 -4.61 -15.53 -5.21
C LYS A 79 -3.26 -16.19 -4.96
N ASP A 80 -3.07 -16.68 -3.72
CA ASP A 80 -1.88 -17.41 -3.37
C ASP A 80 -1.87 -18.75 -4.13
N PRO A 81 -0.86 -19.02 -4.97
CA PRO A 81 -0.81 -20.29 -5.71
C PRO A 81 -0.66 -21.50 -4.82
N ALA A 82 -0.14 -21.33 -3.60
CA ALA A 82 0.02 -22.43 -2.65
C ALA A 82 -1.24 -22.68 -1.83
N GLU A 83 -2.09 -21.67 -1.67
CA GLU A 83 -3.33 -21.77 -0.90
C GLU A 83 -4.39 -20.85 -1.49
N GLY A 84 -5.19 -21.39 -2.42
CA GLY A 84 -6.09 -20.63 -3.26
C GLY A 84 -7.22 -19.87 -2.57
N ARG A 85 -7.42 -20.04 -1.25
CA ARG A 85 -8.41 -19.32 -0.47
C ARG A 85 -7.86 -18.00 0.07
N ARG A 86 -6.56 -17.80 -0.05
CA ARG A 86 -5.85 -16.67 0.52
C ARG A 86 -5.41 -15.72 -0.59
N PHE A 87 -5.51 -14.41 -0.34
CA PHE A 87 -4.98 -13.41 -1.25
C PHE A 87 -3.65 -12.88 -0.74
N LEU A 88 -2.78 -12.60 -1.70
CA LEU A 88 -1.51 -11.92 -1.46
C LEU A 88 -1.58 -10.52 -2.04
N VAL A 89 -0.84 -9.60 -1.44
CA VAL A 89 -0.73 -8.20 -1.86
C VAL A 89 0.71 -7.93 -2.22
N ARG A 90 0.93 -7.26 -3.34
CA ARG A 90 2.27 -6.81 -3.77
C ARG A 90 2.17 -5.42 -4.39
N LEU A 91 3.30 -4.75 -4.56
CA LEU A 91 3.32 -3.48 -5.26
C LEU A 91 3.08 -3.71 -6.76
N SER A 92 2.29 -2.82 -7.37
CA SER A 92 2.15 -2.74 -8.81
C SER A 92 3.45 -2.19 -9.42
N PRO A 93 3.62 -2.21 -10.76
CA PRO A 93 4.75 -1.51 -11.40
C PRO A 93 4.84 -0.04 -10.99
N LYS A 94 3.69 0.66 -10.92
CA LYS A 94 3.63 2.05 -10.46
C LYS A 94 4.05 2.16 -9.00
N GLY A 95 3.58 1.24 -8.16
CA GLY A 95 3.95 1.20 -6.75
C GLY A 95 5.44 0.94 -6.56
N ARG A 96 6.03 0.05 -7.35
CA ARG A 96 7.47 -0.21 -7.30
C ARG A 96 8.28 1.02 -7.69
N ALA A 97 7.83 1.75 -8.69
CA ALA A 97 8.49 2.98 -9.11
C ALA A 97 8.48 4.03 -8.00
N LEU A 98 7.33 4.20 -7.33
CA LEU A 98 7.21 5.11 -6.19
C LEU A 98 8.11 4.66 -5.02
N TYR A 99 8.12 3.38 -4.73
CA TYR A 99 8.93 2.82 -3.65
C TYR A 99 10.42 3.09 -3.88
N ARG A 100 10.90 2.85 -5.11
CA ARG A 100 12.29 3.13 -5.48
C ARG A 100 12.62 4.62 -5.37
N SER A 101 11.68 5.48 -5.76
CA SER A 101 11.85 6.92 -5.65
C SER A 101 12.02 7.35 -4.18
N ILE A 102 11.26 6.76 -3.27
CA ILE A 102 11.34 7.05 -1.84
C ILE A 102 12.67 6.51 -1.27
N GLN A 103 13.09 5.32 -1.69
CA GLN A 103 14.35 4.74 -1.23
C GLN A 103 15.56 5.60 -1.58
N SER A 104 15.47 6.37 -2.66
CA SER A 104 16.59 7.20 -3.12
C SER A 104 16.69 8.55 -2.41
N ILE A 105 15.80 8.84 -1.50
CA ILE A 105 15.80 10.11 -0.75
C ILE A 105 16.93 10.19 0.30
#